data_8a8899c83654d807b563777aa1a398a8
#
_entry.id   8a8899c83654d807b563777aa1a398a8
#
_cell.length_a   1.000
_cell.length_b   1.000
_cell.length_c   1.000
_cell.angle_alpha   90.00
_cell.angle_beta   90.00
_cell.angle_gamma   90.00
#
_symmetry.space_group_name_H-M   'P 1'
#
loop_
_entity.id
_entity.type
_entity.pdbx_description
1 polymer ?
#
loop_
_entity_poly.entity_id
_entity_poly.type
_entity_poly.pdbx_seq_one_letter_code
_entity_poly.pdbx_strand_id
1 'polypeptide(L)'
;PETDSYGLLDAVGLPRFERVLARFPRLQFLGHSPGFWSEIGGDATPADKTGYPKGPVKPGGRLPELFRRYPNLQGDLSAGSGLNALRRDPEHAARFIDEFQDRLLLGLDYCSVRNDMQHIEWLKSEREAGHITGEACEKILWKNADRLLGLGLNSVKSETGNKTGVER
;
A
#
# COMPACT_ATOMS: atom_id res chain seq x y z
N PRO A 1 -4.07 -25.92 17.19
CA PRO A 1 -3.83 -24.53 17.50
C PRO A 1 -3.08 -23.88 16.34
N GLU A 2 -3.69 -22.86 15.72
CA GLU A 2 -3.20 -22.11 14.55
C GLU A 2 -2.11 -21.08 14.98
N THR A 3 -1.09 -21.52 15.71
CA THR A 3 -0.15 -20.62 16.38
C THR A 3 1.09 -20.26 15.57
N ASP A 4 1.24 -20.80 14.37
CA ASP A 4 2.44 -20.59 13.54
C ASP A 4 2.24 -19.70 12.31
N SER A 5 1.07 -19.07 12.14
CA SER A 5 0.83 -18.18 11.01
C SER A 5 1.19 -16.73 11.36
N TYR A 6 2.15 -16.19 10.62
CA TYR A 6 2.54 -14.79 10.68
C TYR A 6 1.55 -13.92 9.90
N GLY A 7 1.14 -12.79 10.49
CA GLY A 7 0.33 -11.79 9.82
C GLY A 7 -1.15 -11.80 10.22
N LEU A 8 -2.00 -11.25 9.36
CA LEU A 8 -3.43 -11.11 9.63
C LEU A 8 -4.16 -12.47 9.57
N LEU A 9 -4.61 -12.94 10.75
CA LEU A 9 -5.37 -14.17 10.89
C LEU A 9 -6.88 -13.92 10.67
N ASP A 10 -7.32 -14.09 9.44
CA ASP A 10 -8.74 -14.03 9.09
C ASP A 10 -9.08 -15.04 7.99
N ALA A 11 -10.33 -15.38 7.84
CA ALA A 11 -10.81 -16.19 6.72
C ALA A 11 -10.65 -15.40 5.39
N VAL A 12 -10.71 -16.11 4.27
CA VAL A 12 -10.82 -15.48 2.94
C VAL A 12 -12.03 -14.53 2.95
N GLY A 13 -11.87 -13.35 2.35
CA GLY A 13 -12.86 -12.29 2.38
C GLY A 13 -12.77 -11.36 3.61
N LEU A 14 -11.83 -11.58 4.53
CA LEU A 14 -11.53 -10.72 5.67
C LEU A 14 -12.75 -10.34 6.55
N PRO A 15 -13.62 -11.28 6.93
CA PRO A 15 -14.88 -10.96 7.63
C PRO A 15 -14.67 -10.40 9.04
N ARG A 16 -13.61 -10.82 9.75
CA ARG A 16 -13.29 -10.29 11.09
C ARG A 16 -12.73 -8.89 10.99
N PHE A 17 -11.81 -8.68 10.04
CA PHE A 17 -11.20 -7.38 9.77
C PHE A 17 -12.25 -6.35 9.34
N GLU A 18 -13.18 -6.71 8.46
CA GLU A 18 -14.28 -5.84 8.07
C GLU A 18 -15.13 -5.38 9.25
N ARG A 19 -15.47 -6.30 10.18
CA ARG A 19 -16.20 -5.92 11.41
C ARG A 19 -15.44 -4.91 12.26
N VAL A 20 -14.11 -5.02 12.30
CA VAL A 20 -13.26 -4.08 13.05
C VAL A 20 -13.25 -2.70 12.37
N LEU A 21 -13.09 -2.65 11.03
CA LEU A 21 -13.17 -1.40 10.27
C LEU A 21 -14.48 -0.67 10.50
N ALA A 22 -15.61 -1.40 10.46
CA ALA A 22 -16.95 -0.85 10.66
C ALA A 22 -17.17 -0.37 12.10
N ARG A 23 -16.64 -1.08 13.09
CA ARG A 23 -16.84 -0.75 14.51
C ARG A 23 -16.03 0.46 14.97
N PHE A 24 -14.88 0.71 14.33
CA PHE A 24 -13.97 1.77 14.74
C PHE A 24 -13.67 2.77 13.61
N PRO A 25 -14.70 3.50 13.11
CA PRO A 25 -14.55 4.35 11.92
C PRO A 25 -13.61 5.55 12.12
N ARG A 26 -13.26 5.88 13.36
CA ARG A 26 -12.32 6.98 13.69
C ARG A 26 -10.86 6.52 13.80
N LEU A 27 -10.61 5.21 13.85
CA LEU A 27 -9.25 4.67 13.83
C LEU A 27 -8.80 4.48 12.41
N GLN A 28 -7.54 4.78 12.14
CA GLN A 28 -6.90 4.45 10.85
C GLN A 28 -6.29 3.06 10.95
N PHE A 29 -6.59 2.23 9.97
CA PHE A 29 -6.07 0.87 9.87
C PHE A 29 -5.11 0.79 8.69
N LEU A 30 -3.90 0.29 8.93
CA LEU A 30 -2.90 0.04 7.91
C LEU A 30 -2.87 -1.47 7.63
N GLY A 31 -3.43 -1.86 6.49
CA GLY A 31 -3.44 -3.26 6.03
C GLY A 31 -2.06 -3.68 5.56
N HIS A 32 -1.56 -4.78 6.10
CA HIS A 32 -0.23 -5.30 5.86
C HIS A 32 -0.23 -6.82 5.83
N SER A 33 0.84 -7.44 5.33
CA SER A 33 1.11 -8.88 5.29
C SER A 33 0.48 -9.65 4.12
N PRO A 34 0.94 -10.88 3.84
CA PRO A 34 0.33 -11.75 2.84
C PRO A 34 -1.16 -12.00 3.11
N GLY A 35 -1.55 -12.16 4.39
CA GLY A 35 -2.94 -12.36 4.78
C GLY A 35 -3.88 -11.22 4.39
N PHE A 36 -3.38 -10.01 4.23
CA PHE A 36 -4.10 -8.86 3.72
C PHE A 36 -3.99 -8.77 2.19
N TRP A 37 -2.77 -8.71 1.66
CA TRP A 37 -2.55 -8.43 0.25
C TRP A 37 -2.96 -9.54 -0.72
N SER A 38 -3.08 -10.79 -0.26
CA SER A 38 -3.64 -11.88 -1.07
C SER A 38 -5.08 -11.60 -1.52
N GLU A 39 -5.83 -10.83 -0.74
CA GLU A 39 -7.24 -10.49 -1.01
C GLU A 39 -7.44 -9.40 -2.10
N ILE A 40 -6.36 -8.98 -2.77
CA ILE A 40 -6.45 -8.06 -3.91
C ILE A 40 -7.10 -8.74 -5.12
N GLY A 41 -6.96 -10.05 -5.26
CA GLY A 41 -7.58 -10.87 -6.31
C GLY A 41 -8.83 -11.60 -5.84
N GLY A 42 -9.80 -11.78 -6.77
CA GLY A 42 -11.06 -12.49 -6.50
C GLY A 42 -10.94 -14.00 -6.38
N ASP A 43 -9.76 -14.54 -6.63
CA ASP A 43 -9.44 -15.98 -6.53
C ASP A 43 -8.57 -16.32 -5.31
N ALA A 44 -8.51 -15.42 -4.33
CA ALA A 44 -7.75 -15.65 -3.09
C ALA A 44 -8.18 -16.94 -2.39
N THR A 45 -7.20 -17.74 -1.98
CA THR A 45 -7.39 -19.01 -1.27
C THR A 45 -6.76 -18.94 0.13
N PRO A 46 -7.09 -19.89 1.03
CA PRO A 46 -6.43 -19.97 2.33
C PRO A 46 -4.90 -20.12 2.23
N ALA A 47 -4.39 -20.79 1.20
CA ALA A 47 -2.96 -20.97 0.98
C ALA A 47 -2.24 -19.67 0.63
N ASP A 48 -2.93 -18.74 -0.04
CA ASP A 48 -2.36 -17.45 -0.44
C ASP A 48 -2.12 -16.52 0.76
N LYS A 49 -2.79 -16.77 1.89
CA LYS A 49 -2.66 -15.95 3.10
C LYS A 49 -1.30 -16.02 3.78
N THR A 50 -0.51 -17.02 3.47
CA THR A 50 0.85 -17.20 3.99
C THR A 50 1.92 -17.13 2.91
N GLY A 51 1.53 -16.80 1.67
CA GLY A 51 2.41 -16.78 0.52
C GLY A 51 2.28 -15.54 -0.35
N TYR A 52 2.92 -15.62 -1.50
CA TYR A 52 2.86 -14.58 -2.53
C TYR A 52 2.24 -15.15 -3.80
N PRO A 53 0.94 -14.90 -4.06
CA PRO A 53 0.25 -15.36 -5.27
C PRO A 53 0.99 -14.92 -6.54
N LYS A 54 0.99 -15.78 -7.56
CA LYS A 54 1.64 -15.53 -8.85
C LYS A 54 0.61 -15.36 -9.96
N GLY A 55 1.04 -14.72 -11.04
CA GLY A 55 0.21 -14.49 -12.23
C GLY A 55 -0.80 -13.35 -12.07
N PRO A 56 -1.65 -13.14 -13.08
CA PRO A 56 -2.58 -12.02 -13.14
C PRO A 56 -3.56 -11.98 -11.97
N VAL A 57 -3.94 -10.77 -11.56
CA VAL A 57 -4.93 -10.55 -10.50
C VAL A 57 -6.34 -10.75 -11.07
N LYS A 58 -7.08 -11.69 -10.53
CA LYS A 58 -8.46 -11.93 -10.95
C LYS A 58 -9.41 -10.84 -10.43
N PRO A 59 -10.37 -10.36 -11.26
CA PRO A 59 -11.39 -9.40 -10.81
C PRO A 59 -12.19 -9.89 -9.61
N GLY A 60 -12.75 -8.97 -8.84
CA GLY A 60 -13.61 -9.29 -7.69
C GLY A 60 -12.86 -9.49 -6.37
N GLY A 61 -11.63 -8.96 -6.28
CA GLY A 61 -10.87 -8.99 -5.03
C GLY A 61 -11.56 -8.24 -3.89
N ARG A 62 -11.41 -8.77 -2.68
CA ARG A 62 -12.03 -8.20 -1.48
C ARG A 62 -11.42 -6.86 -1.09
N LEU A 63 -10.12 -6.66 -1.30
CA LEU A 63 -9.48 -5.39 -0.94
C LEU A 63 -10.06 -4.18 -1.67
N PRO A 64 -10.24 -4.18 -3.01
CA PRO A 64 -10.88 -3.06 -3.68
C PRO A 64 -12.26 -2.70 -3.10
N GLU A 65 -13.07 -3.69 -2.72
CA GLU A 65 -14.36 -3.46 -2.07
C GLU A 65 -14.21 -2.80 -0.70
N LEU A 66 -13.31 -3.29 0.14
CA LEU A 66 -13.05 -2.74 1.46
C LEU A 66 -12.49 -1.31 1.38
N PHE A 67 -11.60 -1.05 0.43
CA PHE A 67 -11.08 0.30 0.18
C PHE A 67 -12.17 1.29 -0.23
N ARG A 68 -13.12 0.88 -1.08
CA ARG A 68 -14.26 1.72 -1.46
C ARG A 68 -15.20 1.99 -0.29
N ARG A 69 -15.44 0.98 0.53
CA ARG A 69 -16.42 1.03 1.61
C ARG A 69 -15.91 1.72 2.88
N TYR A 70 -14.63 1.57 3.19
CA TYR A 70 -14.05 1.99 4.47
C TYR A 70 -12.93 3.04 4.28
N PRO A 71 -13.25 4.35 4.44
CA PRO A 71 -12.27 5.42 4.26
C PRO A 71 -11.15 5.41 5.31
N ASN A 72 -11.33 4.69 6.41
CA ASN A 72 -10.35 4.51 7.49
C ASN A 72 -9.38 3.34 7.23
N LEU A 73 -9.42 2.72 6.05
CA LEU A 73 -8.46 1.70 5.64
C LEU A 73 -7.38 2.31 4.74
N GLN A 74 -6.12 2.08 5.09
CA GLN A 74 -4.93 2.39 4.32
C GLN A 74 -4.22 1.08 3.93
N GLY A 75 -3.47 1.07 2.84
CA GLY A 75 -2.65 -0.07 2.42
C GLY A 75 -1.17 0.23 2.62
N ASP A 76 -0.51 -0.53 3.47
CA ASP A 76 0.94 -0.49 3.64
C ASP A 76 1.58 -1.44 2.62
N LEU A 77 2.34 -0.87 1.68
CA LEU A 77 3.01 -1.61 0.61
C LEU A 77 4.29 -2.32 1.05
N SER A 78 4.68 -2.18 2.30
CA SER A 78 5.94 -2.73 2.80
C SER A 78 6.04 -4.26 2.69
N ALA A 79 7.24 -4.76 2.83
CA ALA A 79 7.62 -6.16 2.63
C ALA A 79 7.34 -6.68 1.21
N GLY A 80 7.70 -7.93 0.96
CA GLY A 80 7.44 -8.58 -0.32
C GLY A 80 5.96 -8.73 -0.65
N SER A 81 5.07 -8.74 0.34
CA SER A 81 3.63 -8.96 0.14
C SER A 81 2.95 -7.79 -0.58
N GLY A 82 3.20 -6.56 -0.16
CA GLY A 82 2.64 -5.36 -0.79
C GLY A 82 3.19 -5.16 -2.21
N LEU A 83 4.52 -5.28 -2.36
CA LEU A 83 5.15 -5.18 -3.68
C LEU A 83 4.67 -6.27 -4.63
N ASN A 84 4.58 -7.53 -4.18
CA ASN A 84 4.10 -8.63 -5.02
C ASN A 84 2.67 -8.44 -5.48
N ALA A 85 1.78 -7.95 -4.60
CA ALA A 85 0.38 -7.75 -4.93
C ALA A 85 0.19 -6.84 -6.15
N LEU A 86 1.06 -5.84 -6.30
CA LEU A 86 1.03 -4.91 -7.42
C LEU A 86 1.90 -5.39 -8.58
N ARG A 87 3.17 -5.74 -8.33
CA ARG A 87 4.14 -6.04 -9.39
C ARG A 87 3.80 -7.27 -10.23
N ARG A 88 3.03 -8.23 -9.69
CA ARG A 88 2.64 -9.46 -10.42
C ARG A 88 1.68 -9.22 -11.59
N ASP A 89 1.00 -8.07 -11.62
CA ASP A 89 0.07 -7.68 -12.69
C ASP A 89 0.10 -6.15 -12.88
N PRO A 90 0.98 -5.63 -13.76
CA PRO A 90 1.15 -4.18 -13.95
C PRO A 90 -0.11 -3.45 -14.41
N GLU A 91 -0.94 -4.08 -15.26
CA GLU A 91 -2.18 -3.44 -15.70
C GLU A 91 -3.20 -3.30 -14.56
N HIS A 92 -3.31 -4.34 -13.72
CA HIS A 92 -4.13 -4.27 -12.52
C HIS A 92 -3.56 -3.24 -11.53
N ALA A 93 -2.24 -3.22 -11.34
CA ALA A 93 -1.56 -2.27 -10.45
C ALA A 93 -1.84 -0.81 -10.85
N ALA A 94 -1.75 -0.50 -12.15
CA ALA A 94 -2.04 0.85 -12.65
C ALA A 94 -3.47 1.29 -12.29
N ARG A 95 -4.47 0.44 -12.55
CA ARG A 95 -5.88 0.72 -12.20
C ARG A 95 -6.10 0.82 -10.69
N PHE A 96 -5.49 -0.07 -9.91
CA PHE A 96 -5.61 -0.07 -8.46
C PHE A 96 -4.97 1.17 -7.83
N ILE A 97 -3.79 1.56 -8.31
CA ILE A 97 -3.11 2.77 -7.85
C ILE A 97 -3.91 4.01 -8.25
N ASP A 98 -4.40 4.10 -9.49
CA ASP A 98 -5.22 5.24 -9.94
C ASP A 98 -6.44 5.45 -9.02
N GLU A 99 -7.14 4.38 -8.66
CA GLU A 99 -8.33 4.46 -7.80
C GLU A 99 -7.99 4.74 -6.33
N PHE A 100 -6.88 4.18 -5.81
CA PHE A 100 -6.60 4.19 -4.37
C PHE A 100 -5.32 4.94 -3.98
N GLN A 101 -4.72 5.72 -4.87
CA GLN A 101 -3.46 6.44 -4.68
C GLN A 101 -3.39 7.26 -3.38
N ASP A 102 -4.52 7.79 -2.90
CA ASP A 102 -4.59 8.61 -1.68
C ASP A 102 -4.52 7.81 -0.38
N ARG A 103 -4.50 6.48 -0.47
CA ARG A 103 -4.55 5.57 0.69
C ARG A 103 -3.49 4.48 0.68
N LEU A 104 -2.56 4.55 -0.27
CA LEU A 104 -1.41 3.66 -0.32
C LEU A 104 -0.20 4.34 0.31
N LEU A 105 0.53 3.60 1.14
CA LEU A 105 1.68 4.08 1.88
C LEU A 105 2.90 3.27 1.52
N LEU A 106 4.01 3.95 1.21
CA LEU A 106 5.30 3.28 1.09
C LEU A 106 5.80 2.91 2.49
N GLY A 107 6.11 1.65 2.67
CA GLY A 107 6.97 1.12 3.70
C GLY A 107 7.97 0.15 3.08
N LEU A 108 9.03 -0.20 3.76
CA LEU A 108 10.05 -1.12 3.26
C LEU A 108 10.12 -2.40 4.08
N ASP A 109 9.92 -2.32 5.41
CA ASP A 109 9.98 -3.46 6.35
C ASP A 109 11.35 -4.19 6.29
N TYR A 110 12.44 -3.39 6.36
CA TYR A 110 13.78 -3.94 6.45
C TYR A 110 14.01 -4.58 7.82
N CYS A 111 13.94 -5.89 7.89
CA CYS A 111 14.25 -6.66 9.10
C CYS A 111 15.63 -7.38 9.04
N SER A 112 16.31 -7.31 7.90
CA SER A 112 17.63 -7.92 7.68
C SER A 112 18.41 -7.15 6.62
N VAL A 113 19.73 -7.10 6.77
CA VAL A 113 20.66 -6.55 5.76
C VAL A 113 20.63 -7.31 4.43
N ARG A 114 20.01 -8.49 4.40
CA ARG A 114 19.84 -9.31 3.18
C ARG A 114 18.55 -9.00 2.42
N ASN A 115 17.66 -8.19 3.00
CA ASN A 115 16.43 -7.81 2.30
C ASN A 115 16.76 -6.88 1.14
N ASP A 116 16.20 -7.19 -0.05
CA ASP A 116 16.21 -6.34 -1.23
C ASP A 116 14.80 -5.82 -1.47
N MET A 117 14.55 -4.60 -1.01
CA MET A 117 13.23 -3.97 -1.05
C MET A 117 13.15 -2.96 -2.21
N GLN A 118 12.80 -3.43 -3.39
CA GLN A 118 12.78 -2.68 -4.65
C GLN A 118 11.54 -1.79 -4.84
N HIS A 119 10.84 -1.40 -3.77
CA HIS A 119 9.58 -0.66 -3.84
C HIS A 119 9.74 0.72 -4.48
N ILE A 120 10.79 1.45 -4.11
CA ILE A 120 11.06 2.80 -4.61
C ILE A 120 11.43 2.75 -6.09
N GLU A 121 12.31 1.84 -6.45
CA GLU A 121 12.77 1.63 -7.83
C GLU A 121 11.59 1.22 -8.72
N TRP A 122 10.75 0.30 -8.24
CA TRP A 122 9.56 -0.13 -8.95
C TRP A 122 8.56 1.01 -9.16
N LEU A 123 8.22 1.77 -8.13
CA LEU A 123 7.30 2.92 -8.25
C LEU A 123 7.83 3.99 -9.22
N LYS A 124 9.14 4.23 -9.21
CA LYS A 124 9.77 5.16 -10.15
C LYS A 124 9.71 4.64 -11.58
N SER A 125 9.98 3.35 -11.81
CA SER A 125 9.90 2.74 -13.13
C SER A 125 8.47 2.75 -13.69
N GLU A 126 7.45 2.48 -12.86
CA GLU A 126 6.05 2.58 -13.29
C GLU A 126 5.65 4.01 -13.68
N ARG A 127 6.16 5.01 -12.95
CA ARG A 127 5.97 6.42 -13.32
C ARG A 127 6.68 6.77 -14.63
N GLU A 128 7.93 6.34 -14.81
CA GLU A 128 8.72 6.60 -16.03
C GLU A 128 8.11 5.92 -17.26
N ALA A 129 7.52 4.75 -17.09
CA ALA A 129 6.76 4.05 -18.11
C ALA A 129 5.38 4.67 -18.42
N GLY A 130 4.92 5.64 -17.62
CA GLY A 130 3.62 6.27 -17.77
C GLY A 130 2.43 5.44 -17.28
N HIS A 131 2.68 4.35 -16.55
CA HIS A 131 1.63 3.50 -15.99
C HIS A 131 0.94 4.15 -14.80
N ILE A 132 1.66 4.99 -14.04
CA ILE A 132 1.11 5.80 -12.96
C ILE A 132 1.52 7.27 -13.11
N THR A 133 0.71 8.18 -12.59
CA THR A 133 1.03 9.61 -12.63
C THR A 133 2.16 9.96 -11.66
N GLY A 134 2.88 11.07 -11.95
CA GLY A 134 3.88 11.61 -11.02
C GLY A 134 3.26 11.94 -9.66
N GLU A 135 2.03 12.44 -9.64
CA GLU A 135 1.31 12.75 -8.40
C GLU A 135 0.98 11.49 -7.59
N ALA A 136 0.48 10.42 -8.23
CA ALA A 136 0.22 9.15 -7.56
C ALA A 136 1.51 8.57 -6.95
N CYS A 137 2.62 8.63 -7.69
CA CYS A 137 3.92 8.20 -7.21
C CYS A 137 4.34 9.00 -5.96
N GLU A 138 4.24 10.33 -5.96
CA GLU A 138 4.58 11.17 -4.80
C GLU A 138 3.64 10.95 -3.61
N LYS A 139 2.34 10.76 -3.84
CA LYS A 139 1.36 10.41 -2.79
C LYS A 139 1.79 9.15 -2.06
N ILE A 140 2.11 8.09 -2.80
CA ILE A 140 2.51 6.81 -2.23
C ILE A 140 3.86 6.93 -1.52
N LEU A 141 4.84 7.60 -2.15
CA LEU A 141 6.19 7.70 -1.60
C LEU A 141 6.25 8.45 -0.27
N TRP A 142 5.44 9.51 -0.07
CA TRP A 142 5.56 10.32 1.12
C TRP A 142 4.33 11.17 1.51
N LYS A 143 3.55 11.72 0.54
CA LYS A 143 2.48 12.67 0.85
C LYS A 143 1.36 12.07 1.71
N ASN A 144 1.02 10.81 1.48
CA ASN A 144 -0.01 10.13 2.27
C ASN A 144 0.45 9.90 3.71
N ALA A 145 1.72 9.53 3.91
CA ALA A 145 2.30 9.38 5.24
C ALA A 145 2.38 10.73 5.96
N ASP A 146 2.81 11.79 5.26
CA ASP A 146 2.84 13.16 5.79
C ASP A 146 1.45 13.59 6.29
N ARG A 147 0.44 13.42 5.46
CA ARG A 147 -0.95 13.75 5.80
C ARG A 147 -1.50 12.90 6.95
N LEU A 148 -1.28 11.59 6.91
CA LEU A 148 -1.82 10.64 7.89
C LEU A 148 -1.20 10.82 9.28
N LEU A 149 0.11 11.10 9.33
CA LEU A 149 0.89 11.19 10.56
C LEU A 149 1.10 12.64 11.03
N GLY A 150 0.66 13.64 10.24
CA GLY A 150 0.80 15.05 10.58
C GLY A 150 2.26 15.52 10.64
N LEU A 151 3.13 15.05 9.73
CA LEU A 151 4.57 15.31 9.80
C LEU A 151 4.94 16.73 9.36
N GLY A 152 4.10 17.40 8.57
CA GLY A 152 4.30 18.78 8.13
C GLY A 152 5.42 18.98 7.09
N LEU A 153 5.77 17.93 6.34
CA LEU A 153 6.89 17.97 5.38
C LEU A 153 6.68 18.97 4.23
N ASN A 154 5.43 19.26 3.89
CA ASN A 154 5.10 20.25 2.86
C ASN A 154 5.45 21.70 3.28
N SER A 155 5.43 22.02 4.56
CA SER A 155 5.75 23.37 5.07
C SER A 155 7.25 23.69 5.01
N VAL A 156 8.10 22.66 5.09
CA VAL A 156 9.56 22.83 5.07
C VAL A 156 10.08 23.28 3.69
N LYS A 157 9.41 22.89 2.60
CA LYS A 157 9.84 23.27 1.23
C LYS A 157 9.60 24.75 0.90
N SER A 158 8.68 25.43 1.58
CA SER A 158 8.40 26.85 1.34
C SER A 158 9.44 27.78 1.95
N GLU A 159 10.14 27.36 3.00
CA GLU A 159 11.15 28.19 3.69
C GLU A 159 12.54 28.14 3.03
N THR A 160 12.87 27.07 2.31
CA THR A 160 14.17 26.93 1.65
C THR A 160 14.24 27.61 0.28
N GLY A 161 13.10 28.01 -0.32
CA GLY A 161 13.02 28.68 -1.61
C GLY A 161 13.34 30.19 -1.60
N ASN A 162 13.50 30.82 -0.44
CA ASN A 162 13.60 32.30 -0.31
C ASN A 162 14.93 32.82 0.25
N LYS A 163 16.02 32.05 0.17
CA LYS A 163 17.35 32.50 0.58
C LYS A 163 18.36 32.47 -0.56
N THR A 164 18.12 33.22 -1.65
CA THR A 164 19.16 33.64 -2.57
C THR A 164 18.89 35.06 -3.02
N GLY A 165 19.06 35.99 -2.11
CA GLY A 165 19.23 37.41 -2.37
C GLY A 165 20.49 37.86 -1.61
N VAL A 166 21.64 37.56 -2.16
CA VAL A 166 22.89 38.23 -1.76
C VAL A 166 22.95 39.51 -2.56
N GLU A 167 22.60 40.63 -1.93
CA GLU A 167 22.97 41.97 -2.40
C GLU A 167 24.48 42.16 -2.27
N ARG A 168 25.08 42.63 -3.34
CA ARG A 168 26.45 43.17 -3.36
C ARG A 168 26.39 44.68 -3.28
#